data_ed2315494cd8ffff34df645a3db7f732
#
_entry.id   ed2315494cd8ffff34df645a3db7f732
#
_cell.length_a   1.000
_cell.length_b   1.000
_cell.length_c   1.000
_cell.angle_alpha   90.00
_cell.angle_beta   90.00
_cell.angle_gamma   90.00
#
_symmetry.space_group_name_H-M   'P 1'
#
loop_
_entity.id
_entity.type
_entity.pdbx_description
1 polymer ?
#
loop_
_entity_poly.entity_id
_entity_poly.type
_entity_poly.pdbx_seq_one_letter_code
_entity_poly.pdbx_strand_id
1 'polypeptide(L)'
;VSGYRRDVYIPEEWKGKRLLLTIDGAAHESEVYWNGKKIGEHHCGYTAFTMDISDDAVYGIRNTLVVKVDSRESVNIPPFGFVIDYMTYGGLYREVWLDIKEKTYLKDVFVRGDLSGDTGRLISEITADGSGENLSVRQKIRRCGESGYRLLGECEMTGTKLVLDYTVESVLSWDTVHPVCYEVCTQLIRDEKVLDENVTVTGFRHAEFKADGFYLNGKKVKLRGLNRHQSYPYVGYAMPESMQRMDADILKYELGVNAVRTSHYPQSHYFIDQCD
;
A
#
# COMPACT_ATOMS: atom_id res chain seq x y z
N VAL A 1 -6.38 26.96 3.80
CA VAL A 1 -5.07 26.62 3.22
C VAL A 1 -4.06 26.54 4.35
N SER A 2 -3.31 25.45 4.42
CA SER A 2 -2.28 25.17 5.42
C SER A 2 -0.93 24.92 4.75
N GLY A 3 0.15 25.31 5.43
CA GLY A 3 1.52 25.06 4.98
C GLY A 3 2.26 24.20 6.01
N TYR A 4 2.88 23.14 5.55
CA TYR A 4 3.72 22.24 6.36
C TYR A 4 5.15 22.38 5.88
N ARG A 5 6.09 22.61 6.78
CA ARG A 5 7.52 22.75 6.47
C ARG A 5 8.34 21.80 7.32
N ARG A 6 9.30 21.14 6.70
CA ARG A 6 10.30 20.31 7.37
C ARG A 6 11.66 20.43 6.70
N ASP A 7 12.70 20.53 7.51
CA ASP A 7 14.07 20.42 7.02
C ASP A 7 14.53 18.96 7.11
N VAL A 8 14.99 18.41 5.96
CA VAL A 8 15.37 17.01 5.78
C VAL A 8 16.84 16.96 5.41
N TYR A 9 17.66 16.27 6.21
CA TYR A 9 19.05 16.02 5.85
C TYR A 9 19.14 14.88 4.84
N ILE A 10 19.81 15.12 3.71
CA ILE A 10 20.06 14.12 2.67
C ILE A 10 21.55 13.74 2.71
N PRO A 11 21.89 12.52 3.17
CA PRO A 11 23.27 12.05 3.26
C PRO A 11 23.99 12.03 1.89
N GLU A 12 25.29 12.27 1.88
CA GLU A 12 26.12 12.25 0.66
C GLU A 12 26.18 10.84 0.03
N GLU A 13 26.11 9.77 0.86
CA GLU A 13 26.14 8.38 0.41
C GLU A 13 24.88 7.96 -0.37
N TRP A 14 23.81 8.77 -0.36
CA TRP A 14 22.61 8.50 -1.18
C TRP A 14 22.73 9.05 -2.60
N LYS A 15 23.82 9.76 -2.90
CA LYS A 15 24.05 10.29 -4.24
C LYS A 15 24.12 9.18 -5.29
N GLY A 16 23.34 9.36 -6.35
CA GLY A 16 23.22 8.37 -7.43
C GLY A 16 22.15 7.29 -7.18
N LYS A 17 21.46 7.31 -6.05
CA LYS A 17 20.26 6.52 -5.79
C LYS A 17 19.00 7.25 -6.24
N ARG A 18 17.86 6.58 -6.23
CA ARG A 18 16.52 7.18 -6.34
C ARG A 18 16.03 7.60 -4.96
N LEU A 19 15.52 8.80 -4.87
CA LEU A 19 14.89 9.37 -3.69
C LEU A 19 13.42 9.62 -3.99
N LEU A 20 12.54 8.77 -3.46
CA LEU A 20 11.11 8.78 -3.74
C LEU A 20 10.35 9.33 -2.54
N LEU A 21 9.90 10.57 -2.63
CA LEU A 21 9.09 11.22 -1.60
C LEU A 21 7.62 10.84 -1.80
N THR A 22 7.04 10.15 -0.82
CA THR A 22 5.64 9.74 -0.83
C THR A 22 4.84 10.49 0.25
N ILE A 23 3.66 10.96 -0.13
CA ILE A 23 2.64 11.53 0.76
C ILE A 23 1.41 10.64 0.68
N ASP A 24 1.05 9.98 1.77
CA ASP A 24 -0.02 8.98 1.80
C ASP A 24 -1.42 9.60 1.85
N GLY A 25 -1.55 10.83 2.35
CA GLY A 25 -2.82 11.54 2.35
C GLY A 25 -2.70 13.03 2.69
N ALA A 26 -3.18 13.87 1.76
CA ALA A 26 -3.19 15.33 1.88
C ALA A 26 -4.51 15.90 1.37
N ALA A 27 -5.43 16.24 2.27
CA ALA A 27 -6.79 16.64 1.87
C ALA A 27 -6.95 18.16 1.77
N HIS A 28 -7.36 18.69 0.58
CA HIS A 28 -7.83 17.94 -0.61
C HIS A 28 -6.92 18.15 -1.82
N GLU A 29 -6.43 19.36 -2.03
CA GLU A 29 -5.44 19.73 -3.05
C GLU A 29 -4.09 20.01 -2.40
N SER A 30 -3.03 19.53 -2.99
CA SER A 30 -1.69 19.75 -2.46
C SER A 30 -0.69 20.15 -3.54
N GLU A 31 0.20 21.07 -3.17
CA GLU A 31 1.38 21.46 -3.94
C GLU A 31 2.61 21.17 -3.08
N VAL A 32 3.61 20.53 -3.68
CA VAL A 32 4.83 20.13 -2.98
C VAL A 32 6.03 20.88 -3.53
N TYR A 33 6.82 21.42 -2.63
CA TYR A 33 8.01 22.21 -2.95
C TYR A 33 9.23 21.61 -2.25
N TRP A 34 10.33 21.49 -3.00
CA TRP A 34 11.62 21.09 -2.50
C TRP A 34 12.64 22.19 -2.75
N ASN A 35 13.28 22.71 -1.70
CA ASN A 35 14.20 23.85 -1.78
C ASN A 35 13.62 25.07 -2.52
N GLY A 36 12.31 25.33 -2.36
CA GLY A 36 11.61 26.42 -3.01
C GLY A 36 11.13 26.15 -4.45
N LYS A 37 11.56 25.06 -5.08
CA LYS A 37 11.07 24.62 -6.39
C LYS A 37 9.82 23.75 -6.24
N LYS A 38 8.76 24.02 -6.99
CA LYS A 38 7.59 23.12 -7.08
C LYS A 38 8.00 21.83 -7.78
N ILE A 39 7.82 20.69 -7.11
CA ILE A 39 8.17 19.36 -7.60
C ILE A 39 6.96 18.50 -7.94
N GLY A 40 5.77 18.86 -7.47
CA GLY A 40 4.56 18.13 -7.78
C GLY A 40 3.30 18.76 -7.20
N GLU A 41 2.17 18.22 -7.62
CA GLU A 41 0.83 18.54 -7.12
C GLU A 41 -0.06 17.31 -7.15
N HIS A 42 -1.10 17.29 -6.31
CA HIS A 42 -2.07 16.21 -6.26
C HIS A 42 -3.46 16.73 -5.93
N HIS A 43 -4.50 16.19 -6.60
CA HIS A 43 -5.86 16.67 -6.55
C HIS A 43 -6.86 15.62 -6.03
N CYS A 44 -6.43 14.82 -5.05
CA CYS A 44 -7.28 13.87 -4.34
C CYS A 44 -6.80 13.69 -2.91
N GLY A 45 -7.64 14.04 -1.94
CA GLY A 45 -7.27 13.93 -0.52
C GLY A 45 -7.12 12.51 0.02
N TYR A 46 -7.54 11.50 -0.73
CA TYR A 46 -7.66 10.12 -0.24
C TYR A 46 -6.68 9.13 -0.84
N THR A 47 -5.85 9.56 -1.77
CA THR A 47 -4.89 8.69 -2.46
C THR A 47 -3.46 9.14 -2.21
N ALA A 48 -2.57 8.17 -2.08
CA ALA A 48 -1.14 8.41 -2.00
C ALA A 48 -0.57 8.90 -3.33
N PHE A 49 0.50 9.67 -3.28
CA PHE A 49 1.25 10.10 -4.44
C PHE A 49 2.73 10.21 -4.14
N THR A 50 3.56 9.90 -5.14
CA THR A 50 5.01 9.82 -5.02
C THR A 50 5.69 10.72 -6.05
N MET A 51 6.74 11.42 -5.63
CA MET A 51 7.59 12.27 -6.46
C MET A 51 9.04 11.81 -6.36
N ASP A 52 9.71 11.71 -7.49
CA ASP A 52 11.16 11.49 -7.52
C ASP A 52 11.87 12.84 -7.33
N ILE A 53 12.60 12.97 -6.23
CA ILE A 53 13.37 14.17 -5.88
C ILE A 53 14.88 13.99 -6.08
N SER A 54 15.31 12.91 -6.73
CA SER A 54 16.73 12.55 -6.88
C SER A 54 17.56 13.65 -7.49
N ASP A 55 17.02 14.34 -8.52
CA ASP A 55 17.70 15.41 -9.26
C ASP A 55 17.57 16.79 -8.58
N ASP A 56 16.63 16.95 -7.65
CA ASP A 56 16.37 18.19 -6.91
C ASP A 56 17.02 18.21 -5.53
N ALA A 57 17.48 17.05 -5.03
CA ALA A 57 18.11 16.91 -3.73
C ALA A 57 19.56 17.46 -3.74
N VAL A 58 19.88 18.23 -2.69
CA VAL A 58 21.26 18.64 -2.42
C VAL A 58 21.81 17.72 -1.34
N TYR A 59 22.84 16.97 -1.68
CA TYR A 59 23.43 15.95 -0.83
C TYR A 59 24.40 16.55 0.20
N GLY A 60 24.56 15.90 1.34
CA GLY A 60 25.44 16.32 2.43
C GLY A 60 24.91 17.50 3.29
N ILE A 61 23.72 18.02 2.98
CA ILE A 61 23.13 19.16 3.68
C ILE A 61 21.64 18.96 4.00
N ARG A 62 21.07 19.91 4.73
CA ARG A 62 19.61 19.99 4.96
C ARG A 62 18.94 20.62 3.74
N ASN A 63 17.89 19.98 3.29
CA ASN A 63 16.95 20.45 2.27
C ASN A 63 15.64 20.85 2.94
N THR A 64 14.90 21.75 2.34
CA THR A 64 13.59 22.18 2.88
C THR A 64 12.46 21.60 2.06
N LEU A 65 11.63 20.77 2.69
CA LEU A 65 10.33 20.32 2.15
C LEU A 65 9.24 21.29 2.60
N VAL A 66 8.40 21.74 1.68
CA VAL A 66 7.16 22.46 1.98
C VAL A 66 6.00 21.80 1.25
N VAL A 67 4.94 21.49 1.99
CA VAL A 67 3.67 21.00 1.43
C VAL A 67 2.60 22.04 1.73
N LYS A 68 2.02 22.62 0.70
CA LYS A 68 0.85 23.52 0.77
C LYS A 68 -0.39 22.66 0.54
N VAL A 69 -1.36 22.72 1.43
CA VAL A 69 -2.60 21.96 1.33
C VAL A 69 -3.78 22.93 1.33
N ASP A 70 -4.63 22.83 0.32
CA ASP A 70 -5.92 23.52 0.26
C ASP A 70 -7.02 22.52 0.61
N SER A 71 -7.66 22.74 1.76
CA SER A 71 -8.69 21.85 2.31
C SER A 71 -10.11 22.34 2.00
N ARG A 72 -10.25 23.34 1.13
CA ARG A 72 -11.57 23.84 0.73
C ARG A 72 -12.24 22.83 -0.20
N GLU A 73 -13.53 22.63 0.01
CA GLU A 73 -14.33 21.79 -0.89
C GLU A 73 -14.47 22.41 -2.27
N SER A 74 -14.46 21.59 -3.30
CA SER A 74 -14.69 22.00 -4.69
C SER A 74 -15.58 21.01 -5.43
N VAL A 75 -16.19 21.42 -6.53
CA VAL A 75 -17.06 20.55 -7.34
C VAL A 75 -16.29 19.51 -8.13
N ASN A 76 -14.98 19.69 -8.31
CA ASN A 76 -14.16 18.86 -9.21
C ASN A 76 -13.17 17.93 -8.48
N ILE A 77 -13.10 18.02 -7.16
CA ILE A 77 -12.13 17.28 -6.34
C ILE A 77 -12.87 16.51 -5.23
N PRO A 78 -12.55 15.24 -5.01
CA PRO A 78 -13.17 14.47 -3.94
C PRO A 78 -12.91 15.07 -2.53
N PRO A 79 -13.95 15.16 -1.68
CA PRO A 79 -15.33 14.78 -1.91
C PRO A 79 -16.05 15.81 -2.79
N PHE A 80 -16.76 15.33 -3.83
CA PHE A 80 -17.36 16.19 -4.85
C PHE A 80 -18.58 16.96 -4.34
N GLY A 81 -18.55 18.28 -4.49
CA GLY A 81 -19.70 19.13 -4.23
C GLY A 81 -20.07 19.25 -2.75
N PHE A 82 -21.24 19.85 -2.52
CA PHE A 82 -21.72 20.13 -1.16
C PHE A 82 -22.77 19.12 -0.66
N VAL A 83 -22.91 17.97 -1.34
CA VAL A 83 -23.94 16.96 -1.04
C VAL A 83 -23.26 15.70 -0.48
N ILE A 84 -22.52 15.86 0.60
CA ILE A 84 -21.96 14.75 1.37
C ILE A 84 -22.57 14.74 2.76
N ASP A 85 -22.81 13.56 3.29
CA ASP A 85 -23.47 13.33 4.58
C ASP A 85 -22.49 12.84 5.68
N TYR A 86 -21.20 13.10 5.49
CA TYR A 86 -20.15 12.79 6.46
C TYR A 86 -19.18 13.97 6.64
N MET A 87 -18.50 14.00 7.78
CA MET A 87 -17.50 15.04 8.06
C MET A 87 -16.23 14.81 7.26
N THR A 88 -15.71 15.89 6.65
CA THR A 88 -14.42 15.94 5.99
C THR A 88 -13.40 16.66 6.85
N TYR A 89 -12.14 16.27 6.74
CA TYR A 89 -11.03 16.89 7.46
C TYR A 89 -9.92 17.22 6.47
N GLY A 90 -9.26 18.34 6.69
CA GLY A 90 -8.19 18.81 5.83
C GLY A 90 -6.79 18.55 6.39
N GLY A 91 -5.80 18.86 5.59
CA GLY A 91 -4.39 18.84 5.97
C GLY A 91 -3.66 17.55 5.60
N LEU A 92 -2.41 17.43 6.06
CA LEU A 92 -1.65 16.19 6.01
C LEU A 92 -2.15 15.31 7.16
N TYR A 93 -2.81 14.20 6.85
CA TYR A 93 -3.43 13.35 7.85
C TYR A 93 -2.91 11.91 7.84
N ARG A 94 -2.06 11.55 6.89
CA ARG A 94 -1.31 10.30 6.84
C ARG A 94 0.18 10.57 6.74
N GLU A 95 0.95 9.50 6.67
CA GLU A 95 2.40 9.53 6.70
C GLU A 95 3.01 10.23 5.48
N VAL A 96 4.20 10.78 5.70
CA VAL A 96 5.09 11.30 4.66
C VAL A 96 6.45 10.66 4.86
N TRP A 97 6.94 9.95 3.86
CA TRP A 97 8.23 9.25 3.94
C TRP A 97 9.08 9.41 2.69
N LEU A 98 10.32 9.03 2.81
CA LEU A 98 11.31 9.05 1.74
C LEU A 98 11.90 7.65 1.58
N ASP A 99 11.64 7.02 0.44
CA ASP A 99 12.26 5.76 0.06
C ASP A 99 13.57 6.01 -0.68
N ILE A 100 14.60 5.26 -0.30
CA ILE A 100 15.90 5.29 -0.95
C ILE A 100 16.06 3.98 -1.71
N LYS A 101 16.05 4.06 -3.05
CA LYS A 101 16.12 2.92 -3.94
C LYS A 101 17.38 2.94 -4.80
N GLU A 102 17.80 1.79 -5.30
CA GLU A 102 18.78 1.74 -6.39
C GLU A 102 18.19 2.34 -7.68
N LYS A 103 19.03 2.62 -8.69
CA LYS A 103 18.56 3.15 -9.99
C LYS A 103 17.57 2.22 -10.69
N THR A 104 17.67 0.93 -10.41
CA THR A 104 16.74 -0.11 -10.87
C THR A 104 16.13 -0.72 -9.63
N TYR A 105 14.81 -0.67 -9.49
CA TYR A 105 14.08 -1.08 -8.30
C TYR A 105 12.70 -1.63 -8.65
N LEU A 106 12.07 -2.30 -7.69
CA LEU A 106 10.68 -2.75 -7.76
C LEU A 106 9.75 -1.54 -7.59
N LYS A 107 9.11 -1.13 -8.68
CA LYS A 107 8.17 0.00 -8.68
C LYS A 107 6.80 -0.40 -8.15
N ASP A 108 6.35 -1.61 -8.49
CA ASP A 108 5.08 -2.17 -8.05
C ASP A 108 5.16 -3.70 -8.01
N VAL A 109 4.57 -4.28 -6.97
CA VAL A 109 4.44 -5.72 -6.80
C VAL A 109 3.03 -6.03 -6.32
N PHE A 110 2.19 -6.46 -7.23
CA PHE A 110 0.83 -6.91 -6.91
C PHE A 110 0.78 -8.43 -6.83
N VAL A 111 0.36 -8.95 -5.68
CA VAL A 111 0.28 -10.39 -5.41
C VAL A 111 -1.15 -10.81 -5.11
N ARG A 112 -1.62 -11.87 -5.74
CA ARG A 112 -2.95 -12.42 -5.54
C ARG A 112 -2.89 -13.92 -5.33
N GLY A 113 -3.46 -14.38 -4.18
CA GLY A 113 -3.69 -15.81 -3.90
C GLY A 113 -5.12 -16.23 -4.25
N ASP A 114 -5.27 -17.32 -4.96
CA ASP A 114 -6.54 -18.03 -5.17
C ASP A 114 -6.45 -19.45 -4.61
N LEU A 115 -7.57 -20.12 -4.39
CA LEU A 115 -7.65 -21.42 -3.73
C LEU A 115 -8.52 -22.40 -4.50
N SER A 116 -8.01 -23.63 -4.69
CA SER A 116 -8.77 -24.77 -5.21
C SER A 116 -8.47 -26.01 -4.36
N GLY A 117 -9.40 -26.40 -3.50
CA GLY A 117 -9.15 -27.42 -2.48
C GLY A 117 -8.12 -26.95 -1.44
N ASP A 118 -7.00 -27.65 -1.35
CA ASP A 118 -5.82 -27.32 -0.53
C ASP A 118 -4.64 -26.80 -1.38
N THR A 119 -4.88 -26.57 -2.64
CA THR A 119 -3.89 -26.05 -3.59
C THR A 119 -4.11 -24.58 -3.83
N GLY A 120 -3.10 -23.78 -3.57
CA GLY A 120 -3.06 -22.35 -3.83
C GLY A 120 -2.52 -22.06 -5.24
N ARG A 121 -3.09 -21.06 -5.90
CA ARG A 121 -2.51 -20.42 -7.08
C ARG A 121 -2.07 -19.01 -6.69
N LEU A 122 -0.79 -18.72 -6.86
CA LEU A 122 -0.20 -17.41 -6.55
C LEU A 122 0.18 -16.71 -7.85
N ILE A 123 -0.48 -15.58 -8.13
CA ILE A 123 -0.18 -14.74 -9.28
C ILE A 123 0.47 -13.47 -8.79
N SER A 124 1.61 -13.10 -9.39
CA SER A 124 2.35 -11.89 -9.06
C SER A 124 2.58 -11.06 -10.32
N GLU A 125 2.07 -9.83 -10.31
CA GLU A 125 2.34 -8.83 -11.36
C GLU A 125 3.41 -7.88 -10.83
N ILE A 126 4.55 -7.85 -11.49
CA ILE A 126 5.74 -7.14 -11.02
C ILE A 126 6.11 -6.10 -12.05
N THR A 127 6.31 -4.86 -11.59
CA THR A 127 6.81 -3.76 -12.41
C THR A 127 8.11 -3.24 -11.79
N ALA A 128 9.17 -3.18 -12.58
CA ALA A 128 10.42 -2.54 -12.21
C ALA A 128 10.56 -1.17 -12.89
N ASP A 129 11.22 -0.23 -12.23
CA ASP A 129 11.70 1.02 -12.82
C ASP A 129 13.21 0.91 -13.05
N GLY A 130 13.69 1.55 -14.12
CA GLY A 130 15.05 1.41 -14.58
C GLY A 130 15.20 0.28 -15.60
N SER A 131 16.35 0.21 -16.22
CA SER A 131 16.68 -0.77 -17.25
C SER A 131 18.03 -1.42 -16.94
N GLY A 132 18.28 -2.57 -17.53
CA GLY A 132 19.56 -3.25 -17.48
C GLY A 132 19.46 -4.67 -18.00
N GLU A 133 20.60 -5.18 -18.42
CA GLU A 133 20.76 -6.60 -18.76
C GLU A 133 20.86 -7.44 -17.47
N ASN A 134 20.66 -8.73 -17.58
CA ASN A 134 20.82 -9.72 -16.49
C ASN A 134 19.93 -9.45 -15.26
N LEU A 135 18.70 -8.95 -15.47
CA LEU A 135 17.74 -8.83 -14.39
C LEU A 135 16.98 -10.13 -14.21
N SER A 136 16.84 -10.58 -12.97
CA SER A 136 15.93 -11.66 -12.58
C SER A 136 15.07 -11.25 -11.40
N VAL A 137 13.92 -11.91 -11.26
CA VAL A 137 13.04 -11.81 -10.12
C VAL A 137 12.97 -13.17 -9.42
N ARG A 138 13.31 -13.17 -8.14
CA ARG A 138 13.19 -14.33 -7.26
C ARG A 138 12.04 -14.14 -6.30
N GLN A 139 11.14 -15.12 -6.24
CA GLN A 139 10.07 -15.12 -5.24
C GLN A 139 10.20 -16.26 -4.25
N LYS A 140 9.93 -15.95 -2.99
CA LYS A 140 9.92 -16.86 -1.86
C LYS A 140 8.63 -16.64 -1.06
N ILE A 141 8.14 -17.68 -0.40
CA ILE A 141 6.93 -17.64 0.40
C ILE A 141 7.15 -18.26 1.77
N ARG A 142 6.49 -17.71 2.79
CA ARG A 142 6.32 -18.35 4.11
C ARG A 142 4.94 -18.02 4.68
N ARG A 143 4.44 -18.86 5.57
CA ARG A 143 3.27 -18.49 6.37
C ARG A 143 3.67 -17.41 7.39
N CYS A 144 2.81 -16.42 7.60
CA CYS A 144 3.05 -15.38 8.59
C CYS A 144 3.30 -16.00 9.98
N GLY A 145 4.33 -15.50 10.66
CA GLY A 145 4.76 -16.02 11.96
C GLY A 145 5.70 -17.24 11.93
N GLU A 146 5.95 -17.84 10.77
CA GLU A 146 6.95 -18.93 10.62
C GLU A 146 8.34 -18.37 10.29
N SER A 147 9.35 -19.11 10.66
CA SER A 147 10.74 -18.83 10.28
C SER A 147 11.09 -19.50 8.95
N GLY A 148 11.86 -18.77 8.12
CA GLY A 148 12.39 -19.30 6.87
C GLY A 148 11.39 -19.24 5.71
N TYR A 149 11.90 -18.78 4.55
CA TYR A 149 11.16 -18.75 3.30
C TYR A 149 11.42 -20.00 2.48
N ARG A 150 10.37 -20.52 1.84
CA ARG A 150 10.47 -21.51 0.76
C ARG A 150 10.60 -20.80 -0.57
N LEU A 151 11.56 -21.18 -1.40
CA LEU A 151 11.71 -20.67 -2.76
C LEU A 151 10.51 -21.13 -3.62
N LEU A 152 9.89 -20.20 -4.32
CA LEU A 152 8.89 -20.47 -5.37
C LEU A 152 9.57 -20.61 -6.73
N GLY A 153 10.46 -19.70 -7.06
CA GLY A 153 11.21 -19.70 -8.30
C GLY A 153 12.02 -18.44 -8.52
N GLU A 154 12.81 -18.47 -9.57
CA GLU A 154 13.53 -17.33 -10.10
C GLU A 154 13.31 -17.29 -11.62
N CYS A 155 13.02 -16.11 -12.16
CA CYS A 155 12.72 -15.92 -13.57
C CYS A 155 13.47 -14.69 -14.10
N GLU A 156 14.04 -14.80 -15.28
CA GLU A 156 14.65 -13.67 -15.98
C GLU A 156 13.57 -12.63 -16.29
N MET A 157 13.91 -11.37 -16.09
CA MET A 157 13.04 -10.23 -16.37
C MET A 157 13.50 -9.51 -17.64
N THR A 158 12.79 -9.75 -18.72
CA THR A 158 12.98 -9.03 -19.98
C THR A 158 12.06 -7.82 -20.04
N GLY A 159 12.64 -6.61 -20.00
CA GLY A 159 11.86 -5.36 -19.93
C GLY A 159 11.50 -4.94 -18.50
N THR A 160 10.38 -4.22 -18.35
CA THR A 160 9.98 -3.60 -17.08
C THR A 160 8.81 -4.28 -16.37
N LYS A 161 8.20 -5.29 -16.99
CA LYS A 161 7.05 -6.01 -16.43
C LYS A 161 7.24 -7.52 -16.51
N LEU A 162 6.83 -8.21 -15.47
CA LEU A 162 6.86 -9.66 -15.37
C LEU A 162 5.60 -10.16 -14.65
N VAL A 163 5.00 -11.23 -15.15
CA VAL A 163 3.91 -11.95 -14.47
C VAL A 163 4.39 -13.33 -14.12
N LEU A 164 4.32 -13.69 -12.85
CA LEU A 164 4.64 -15.02 -12.33
C LEU A 164 3.35 -15.70 -11.86
N ASP A 165 3.25 -17.01 -12.13
CA ASP A 165 2.09 -17.84 -11.78
C ASP A 165 2.59 -19.15 -11.19
N TYR A 166 2.36 -19.36 -9.90
CA TYR A 166 2.83 -20.52 -9.17
C TYR A 166 1.68 -21.33 -8.59
N THR A 167 1.83 -22.64 -8.65
CA THR A 167 1.05 -23.57 -7.85
C THR A 167 1.74 -23.79 -6.51
N VAL A 168 1.01 -23.61 -5.42
CA VAL A 168 1.51 -23.74 -4.05
C VAL A 168 0.71 -24.82 -3.34
N GLU A 169 1.35 -25.98 -3.15
CA GLU A 169 0.70 -27.14 -2.53
C GLU A 169 0.55 -27.00 -1.02
N SER A 170 -0.49 -27.62 -0.46
CA SER A 170 -0.74 -27.75 0.97
C SER A 170 -0.85 -26.39 1.69
N VAL A 171 -1.56 -25.43 1.06
CA VAL A 171 -1.82 -24.14 1.68
C VAL A 171 -2.99 -24.22 2.65
N LEU A 172 -2.92 -23.44 3.72
CA LEU A 172 -4.07 -23.19 4.59
C LEU A 172 -4.87 -22.03 4.03
N SER A 173 -6.18 -22.20 3.95
CA SER A 173 -7.07 -21.16 3.43
C SER A 173 -7.22 -20.00 4.40
N TRP A 174 -7.34 -18.80 3.86
CA TRP A 174 -7.82 -17.65 4.59
C TRP A 174 -9.36 -17.66 4.64
N ASP A 175 -9.94 -17.48 5.80
CA ASP A 175 -11.36 -17.19 5.97
C ASP A 175 -11.60 -16.19 7.11
N THR A 176 -12.85 -15.75 7.31
CA THR A 176 -13.19 -14.73 8.31
C THR A 176 -13.08 -15.21 9.78
N VAL A 177 -12.78 -16.48 10.01
CA VAL A 177 -12.56 -17.07 11.34
C VAL A 177 -11.11 -17.46 11.55
N HIS A 178 -10.46 -17.96 10.49
CA HIS A 178 -9.07 -18.39 10.47
C HIS A 178 -8.33 -17.60 9.38
N PRO A 179 -7.90 -16.37 9.66
CA PRO A 179 -7.25 -15.50 8.69
C PRO A 179 -5.77 -15.88 8.51
N VAL A 180 -5.53 -16.98 7.78
CA VAL A 180 -4.17 -17.44 7.52
C VAL A 180 -3.55 -16.67 6.37
N CYS A 181 -2.52 -15.89 6.68
CA CYS A 181 -1.77 -15.11 5.72
C CYS A 181 -0.38 -15.67 5.46
N TYR A 182 0.15 -15.31 4.31
CA TYR A 182 1.48 -15.65 3.82
C TYR A 182 2.23 -14.39 3.42
N GLU A 183 3.50 -14.34 3.72
CA GLU A 183 4.43 -13.34 3.21
C GLU A 183 5.06 -13.86 1.90
N VAL A 184 4.95 -13.06 0.85
CA VAL A 184 5.62 -13.29 -0.44
C VAL A 184 6.74 -12.26 -0.57
N CYS A 185 7.97 -12.73 -0.45
CA CYS A 185 9.16 -11.93 -0.62
C CYS A 185 9.56 -11.95 -2.10
N THR A 186 9.54 -10.80 -2.73
CA THR A 186 9.94 -10.58 -4.14
C THR A 186 11.24 -9.82 -4.17
N GLN A 187 12.28 -10.41 -4.75
CA GLN A 187 13.61 -9.81 -4.89
C GLN A 187 13.91 -9.52 -6.35
N LEU A 188 14.35 -8.30 -6.65
CA LEU A 188 14.93 -7.93 -7.93
C LEU A 188 16.45 -8.12 -7.86
N ILE A 189 16.99 -8.91 -8.78
CA ILE A 189 18.38 -9.35 -8.73
C ILE A 189 19.09 -8.96 -10.04
N ARG A 190 20.35 -8.53 -9.93
CA ARG A 190 21.28 -8.37 -11.05
C ARG A 190 22.63 -8.94 -10.67
N ASP A 191 23.19 -9.79 -11.52
CA ASP A 191 24.50 -10.40 -11.33
C ASP A 191 24.63 -10.98 -9.90
N GLU A 192 23.63 -11.80 -9.49
CA GLU A 192 23.50 -12.43 -8.16
C GLU A 192 23.32 -11.46 -6.98
N LYS A 193 23.36 -10.15 -7.19
CA LYS A 193 23.12 -9.15 -6.15
C LYS A 193 21.67 -8.71 -6.11
N VAL A 194 21.08 -8.75 -4.91
CA VAL A 194 19.75 -8.17 -4.66
C VAL A 194 19.84 -6.64 -4.74
N LEU A 195 19.11 -6.06 -5.68
CA LEU A 195 18.98 -4.61 -5.87
C LEU A 195 17.87 -4.04 -5.00
N ASP A 196 16.73 -4.75 -4.94
CA ASP A 196 15.57 -4.33 -4.18
C ASP A 196 14.76 -5.53 -3.73
N GLU A 197 14.00 -5.35 -2.64
CA GLU A 197 13.15 -6.37 -2.06
C GLU A 197 11.81 -5.78 -1.65
N ASN A 198 10.74 -6.51 -1.91
CA ASN A 198 9.40 -6.18 -1.44
C ASN A 198 8.78 -7.41 -0.77
N VAL A 199 8.10 -7.20 0.36
CA VAL A 199 7.34 -8.24 1.05
C VAL A 199 5.86 -7.87 1.01
N THR A 200 5.07 -8.71 0.35
CA THR A 200 3.62 -8.56 0.27
C THR A 200 2.94 -9.65 1.08
N VAL A 201 1.96 -9.26 1.91
CA VAL A 201 1.10 -10.20 2.63
C VAL A 201 -0.10 -10.56 1.76
N THR A 202 -0.45 -11.84 1.68
CA THR A 202 -1.62 -12.35 0.95
C THR A 202 -2.21 -13.58 1.62
N GLY A 203 -3.50 -13.84 1.37
CA GLY A 203 -4.18 -15.07 1.79
C GLY A 203 -4.64 -15.90 0.58
N PHE A 204 -4.65 -17.21 0.73
CA PHE A 204 -5.24 -18.09 -0.28
C PHE A 204 -6.72 -18.26 0.00
N ARG A 205 -7.56 -17.69 -0.88
CA ARG A 205 -9.02 -17.74 -0.77
C ARG A 205 -9.67 -17.67 -2.14
N HIS A 206 -10.82 -18.30 -2.27
CA HIS A 206 -11.67 -18.17 -3.44
C HIS A 206 -12.97 -17.47 -3.07
N ALA A 207 -13.23 -16.31 -3.66
CA ALA A 207 -14.42 -15.49 -3.42
C ALA A 207 -15.29 -15.44 -4.66
N GLU A 208 -16.57 -15.75 -4.52
CA GLU A 208 -17.50 -15.85 -5.64
C GLU A 208 -18.86 -15.23 -5.30
N PHE A 209 -19.41 -14.41 -6.20
CA PHE A 209 -20.76 -13.90 -6.13
C PHE A 209 -21.66 -14.73 -7.05
N LYS A 210 -22.67 -15.39 -6.49
CA LYS A 210 -23.71 -16.14 -7.20
C LYS A 210 -25.04 -15.44 -7.11
N ALA A 211 -26.02 -15.91 -7.90
CA ALA A 211 -27.39 -15.36 -7.87
C ALA A 211 -28.06 -15.44 -6.50
N ASP A 212 -27.66 -16.40 -5.68
CA ASP A 212 -28.22 -16.66 -4.36
C ASP A 212 -27.36 -16.15 -3.19
N GLY A 213 -26.19 -15.56 -3.44
CA GLY A 213 -25.36 -14.95 -2.42
C GLY A 213 -23.85 -14.97 -2.65
N PHE A 214 -23.13 -14.58 -1.61
CA PHE A 214 -21.68 -14.57 -1.58
C PHE A 214 -21.14 -15.90 -1.04
N TYR A 215 -20.11 -16.42 -1.69
CA TYR A 215 -19.42 -17.65 -1.31
C TYR A 215 -17.93 -17.37 -1.07
N LEU A 216 -17.41 -17.90 0.02
CA LEU A 216 -15.99 -17.88 0.37
C LEU A 216 -15.52 -19.32 0.55
N ASN A 217 -14.52 -19.73 -0.22
CA ASN A 217 -13.99 -21.10 -0.24
C ASN A 217 -15.10 -22.17 -0.42
N GLY A 218 -16.04 -21.90 -1.34
CA GLY A 218 -17.17 -22.78 -1.62
C GLY A 218 -18.29 -22.79 -0.58
N LYS A 219 -18.16 -22.06 0.55
CA LYS A 219 -19.19 -21.96 1.59
C LYS A 219 -19.96 -20.65 1.45
N LYS A 220 -21.29 -20.72 1.52
CA LYS A 220 -22.15 -19.53 1.48
C LYS A 220 -21.96 -18.72 2.78
N VAL A 221 -21.63 -17.45 2.64
CA VAL A 221 -21.37 -16.52 3.74
C VAL A 221 -22.35 -15.36 3.66
N LYS A 222 -23.09 -15.13 4.75
CA LYS A 222 -23.89 -13.91 4.91
C LYS A 222 -22.98 -12.79 5.39
N LEU A 223 -22.73 -11.80 4.55
CA LEU A 223 -21.98 -10.60 4.92
C LEU A 223 -22.81 -9.77 5.92
N ARG A 224 -22.23 -9.52 7.08
CA ARG A 224 -22.77 -8.66 8.15
C ARG A 224 -21.70 -7.65 8.49
N GLY A 225 -21.97 -6.39 8.18
CA GLY A 225 -20.94 -5.36 8.31
C GLY A 225 -21.52 -3.97 8.49
N LEU A 226 -20.62 -3.04 8.66
CA LEU A 226 -20.90 -1.63 8.85
C LEU A 226 -20.13 -0.82 7.80
N ASN A 227 -20.61 0.40 7.54
CA ASN A 227 -19.84 1.41 6.83
C ASN A 227 -18.84 2.03 7.79
N ARG A 228 -17.58 2.10 7.40
CA ARG A 228 -16.56 2.75 8.21
C ARG A 228 -16.08 4.03 7.55
N HIS A 229 -16.18 5.14 8.28
CA HIS A 229 -15.45 6.37 8.00
C HIS A 229 -14.16 6.38 8.84
N GLN A 230 -13.04 6.78 8.21
CA GLN A 230 -11.74 6.88 8.86
C GLN A 230 -11.66 8.20 9.65
N SER A 231 -12.37 8.28 10.76
CA SER A 231 -12.32 9.44 11.64
C SER A 231 -12.52 9.05 13.10
N TYR A 232 -11.86 9.78 14.00
CA TYR A 232 -11.97 9.54 15.44
C TYR A 232 -12.10 10.87 16.19
N PRO A 233 -12.82 10.93 17.33
CA PRO A 233 -12.93 12.13 18.15
C PRO A 233 -11.56 12.75 18.43
N TYR A 234 -11.50 14.08 18.39
CA TYR A 234 -10.33 14.94 18.62
C TYR A 234 -9.25 14.95 17.55
N VAL A 235 -9.05 13.86 16.80
CA VAL A 235 -7.98 13.72 15.79
C VAL A 235 -8.49 13.78 14.35
N GLY A 236 -9.80 13.64 14.13
CA GLY A 236 -10.37 13.60 12.77
C GLY A 236 -9.77 12.47 11.94
N TYR A 237 -9.29 12.77 10.73
CA TYR A 237 -8.63 11.79 9.85
C TYR A 237 -7.21 11.44 10.27
N ALA A 238 -6.55 12.24 11.13
CA ALA A 238 -5.17 11.99 11.56
C ALA A 238 -5.09 10.89 12.63
N MET A 239 -5.74 9.77 12.37
CA MET A 239 -5.73 8.58 13.21
C MET A 239 -4.38 7.87 13.12
N PRO A 240 -3.62 7.72 14.22
CA PRO A 240 -2.39 6.95 14.24
C PRO A 240 -2.67 5.45 14.05
N GLU A 241 -1.63 4.67 13.70
CA GLU A 241 -1.69 3.22 13.51
C GLU A 241 -2.49 2.50 14.60
N SER A 242 -2.21 2.80 15.86
CA SER A 242 -2.88 2.16 17.01
C SER A 242 -4.41 2.33 17.00
N MET A 243 -4.90 3.50 16.58
CA MET A 243 -6.35 3.75 16.47
C MET A 243 -6.95 3.06 15.24
N GLN A 244 -6.22 2.98 14.14
CA GLN A 244 -6.65 2.27 12.92
C GLN A 244 -6.84 0.77 13.21
N ARG A 245 -5.88 0.16 13.92
CA ARG A 245 -5.94 -1.24 14.34
C ARG A 245 -7.04 -1.49 15.37
N MET A 246 -7.16 -0.61 16.36
CA MET A 246 -8.21 -0.69 17.38
C MET A 246 -9.62 -0.65 16.78
N ASP A 247 -9.86 0.18 15.75
CA ASP A 247 -11.13 0.22 15.04
C ASP A 247 -11.50 -1.14 14.43
N ALA A 248 -10.52 -1.80 13.78
CA ALA A 248 -10.72 -3.13 13.21
C ALA A 248 -11.03 -4.17 14.30
N ASP A 249 -10.31 -4.11 15.43
CA ASP A 249 -10.54 -4.99 16.57
C ASP A 249 -11.93 -4.81 17.18
N ILE A 250 -12.39 -3.57 17.38
CA ILE A 250 -13.76 -3.27 17.85
C ILE A 250 -14.80 -3.86 16.88
N LEU A 251 -14.65 -3.62 15.58
CA LEU A 251 -15.55 -4.15 14.57
C LEU A 251 -15.61 -5.68 14.60
N LYS A 252 -14.48 -6.33 14.73
CA LYS A 252 -14.36 -7.79 14.71
C LYS A 252 -14.82 -8.43 16.03
N TYR A 253 -14.24 -7.99 17.14
CA TYR A 253 -14.33 -8.71 18.42
C TYR A 253 -15.45 -8.20 19.32
N GLU A 254 -15.81 -6.91 19.26
CA GLU A 254 -16.88 -6.35 20.08
C GLU A 254 -18.23 -6.37 19.33
N LEU A 255 -18.23 -5.98 18.05
CA LEU A 255 -19.44 -5.91 17.24
C LEU A 255 -19.72 -7.20 16.45
N GLY A 256 -18.75 -8.10 16.33
CA GLY A 256 -18.91 -9.40 15.69
C GLY A 256 -19.21 -9.32 14.18
N VAL A 257 -18.74 -8.28 13.49
CA VAL A 257 -18.92 -8.14 12.04
C VAL A 257 -17.91 -9.02 11.30
N ASN A 258 -18.29 -9.45 10.08
CA ASN A 258 -17.42 -10.23 9.19
C ASN A 258 -17.18 -9.53 7.86
N ALA A 259 -17.61 -8.29 7.73
CA ALA A 259 -17.39 -7.45 6.56
C ALA A 259 -17.39 -5.97 6.96
N VAL A 260 -16.64 -5.17 6.23
CA VAL A 260 -16.65 -3.70 6.38
C VAL A 260 -16.75 -3.08 5.00
N ARG A 261 -17.63 -2.10 4.84
CA ARG A 261 -17.62 -1.23 3.68
C ARG A 261 -16.75 -0.01 3.98
N THR A 262 -15.70 0.16 3.21
CA THR A 262 -14.78 1.30 3.32
C THR A 262 -15.43 2.56 2.73
N SER A 263 -16.32 3.18 3.48
CA SER A 263 -17.08 4.37 3.05
C SER A 263 -16.27 5.65 3.22
N HIS A 264 -16.15 6.44 2.19
CA HIS A 264 -16.42 6.20 0.78
C HIS A 264 -15.14 6.47 0.00
N TYR A 265 -13.99 6.07 0.57
CA TYR A 265 -12.64 6.39 0.14
C TYR A 265 -11.64 5.31 0.60
N PRO A 266 -10.44 5.24 -0.02
CA PRO A 266 -9.37 4.35 0.42
C PRO A 266 -9.03 4.56 1.90
N GLN A 267 -8.98 3.47 2.65
CA GLN A 267 -8.64 3.47 4.07
C GLN A 267 -7.13 3.40 4.27
N SER A 268 -6.67 3.67 5.50
CA SER A 268 -5.28 3.45 5.88
C SER A 268 -4.90 1.97 5.74
N HIS A 269 -3.68 1.69 5.28
CA HIS A 269 -3.14 0.34 5.22
C HIS A 269 -3.13 -0.35 6.58
N TYR A 270 -2.87 0.35 7.68
CA TYR A 270 -2.92 -0.22 9.03
C TYR A 270 -4.29 -0.84 9.40
N PHE A 271 -5.38 -0.24 8.90
CA PHE A 271 -6.71 -0.81 9.08
C PHE A 271 -6.89 -2.07 8.23
N ILE A 272 -6.45 -2.04 6.98
CA ILE A 272 -6.55 -3.17 6.06
C ILE A 272 -5.71 -4.34 6.55
N ASP A 273 -4.45 -4.08 6.93
CA ASP A 273 -3.53 -5.09 7.48
C ASP A 273 -4.08 -5.75 8.77
N GLN A 274 -4.86 -5.00 9.57
CA GLN A 274 -5.53 -5.57 10.76
C GLN A 274 -6.75 -6.41 10.40
N CYS A 275 -7.35 -6.20 9.22
CA CYS A 275 -8.45 -7.02 8.74
C CYS A 275 -7.99 -8.33 8.08
N ASP A 276 -6.73 -8.41 7.68
CA ASP A 276 -6.10 -9.60 7.10
C ASP A 276 -5.81 -10.66 8.15
#